data_e95eba8dd931ac1dc26c12c966feee2a
#
_entry.id   e95eba8dd931ac1dc26c12c966feee2a
#
_cell.length_a   1.000
_cell.length_b   1.000
_cell.length_c   1.000
_cell.angle_alpha   90.00
_cell.angle_beta   90.00
_cell.angle_gamma   90.00
#
_symmetry.space_group_name_H-M   'P 1'
#
loop_
_entity.id
_entity.type
_entity.pdbx_description
1 polymer ?
#
loop_
_entity_poly.entity_id
_entity_poly.type
_entity_poly.pdbx_seq_one_letter_code
_entity_poly.pdbx_strand_id
1 'polypeptide(L)'
;VLIITNAGGPGTMAADAVEKAGLRVAILDNRTVTLLREKLPRESAVNNPIDVLGDADPQRYAAAIETGQADESVDAILLIMTPQTMTRPAETALAVAAAVDGSKPVLASFMGGKDVLPGRNELSAAGLPDFDTPERAVAALRAMHHYSLWKHRPPRQITHFRVNRRRVERIITRRLRTGRSTVGEIKGKDILSAYGFKIPAGSLAINPEEAIEIAERIGFPVALKIASPNILHKTDMGGIQLNLTNSEEVEDAYDLMMLKIAKRAPEAQIDGIYVEQMVPRGLEVIMGMNRDPQFGPMLMFGLGGIFIEVLKDVAFHLAPITESEAIQMLKSTRSYTMLENRRDKQGIDINAIAAGLQRISQLATDFPQIIEIDINPFIVGDVGTEPVVADVH
;
A
#
# COMPACT_ATOMS: atom_id res chain seq x y z
N VAL A 1 -8.72 -8.69 -22.57
CA VAL A 1 -10.01 -9.39 -22.65
C VAL A 1 -10.63 -9.18 -24.02
N LEU A 2 -11.05 -10.25 -24.68
CA LEU A 2 -11.90 -10.22 -25.86
C LEU A 2 -13.37 -10.26 -25.44
N ILE A 3 -14.18 -9.40 -26.02
CA ILE A 3 -15.64 -9.35 -25.78
C ILE A 3 -16.35 -9.77 -27.06
N ILE A 4 -17.23 -10.77 -26.96
CA ILE A 4 -18.09 -11.25 -28.06
C ILE A 4 -19.53 -11.03 -27.64
N THR A 5 -20.33 -10.35 -28.44
CA THR A 5 -21.70 -9.98 -28.10
C THR A 5 -22.61 -10.01 -29.33
N ASN A 6 -23.91 -10.21 -29.14
CA ASN A 6 -24.95 -10.01 -30.16
C ASN A 6 -25.69 -8.68 -30.01
N ALA A 7 -25.21 -7.81 -29.13
CA ALA A 7 -25.83 -6.52 -28.85
C ALA A 7 -24.80 -5.48 -28.48
N GLY A 8 -24.79 -4.33 -29.16
CA GLY A 8 -23.79 -3.27 -28.96
C GLY A 8 -23.81 -2.65 -27.56
N GLY A 9 -25.00 -2.45 -26.96
CA GLY A 9 -25.14 -1.87 -25.61
C GLY A 9 -24.39 -2.66 -24.53
N PRO A 10 -24.72 -3.94 -24.32
CA PRO A 10 -23.99 -4.80 -23.39
C PRO A 10 -22.49 -4.95 -23.70
N GLY A 11 -22.11 -4.95 -24.99
CA GLY A 11 -20.70 -4.95 -25.41
C GLY A 11 -19.96 -3.71 -24.90
N THR A 12 -20.56 -2.53 -25.02
CA THR A 12 -19.98 -1.27 -24.51
C THR A 12 -19.91 -1.27 -22.98
N MET A 13 -20.95 -1.75 -22.28
CA MET A 13 -20.94 -1.89 -20.82
C MET A 13 -19.79 -2.81 -20.34
N ALA A 14 -19.58 -3.91 -21.07
CA ALA A 14 -18.48 -4.82 -20.77
C ALA A 14 -17.11 -4.17 -20.99
N ALA A 15 -16.91 -3.43 -22.07
CA ALA A 15 -15.66 -2.73 -22.34
C ALA A 15 -15.34 -1.69 -21.22
N ASP A 16 -16.32 -0.89 -20.84
CA ASP A 16 -16.21 0.06 -19.72
C ASP A 16 -15.89 -0.64 -18.38
N ALA A 17 -16.55 -1.79 -18.11
CA ALA A 17 -16.26 -2.59 -16.92
C ALA A 17 -14.84 -3.16 -16.92
N VAL A 18 -14.36 -3.64 -18.07
CA VAL A 18 -12.97 -4.14 -18.23
C VAL A 18 -11.94 -3.07 -17.90
N GLU A 19 -12.12 -1.86 -18.44
CA GLU A 19 -11.21 -0.74 -18.17
C GLU A 19 -11.26 -0.30 -16.70
N LYS A 20 -12.45 -0.14 -16.12
CA LYS A 20 -12.64 0.19 -14.70
C LYS A 20 -12.06 -0.87 -13.75
N ALA A 21 -12.05 -2.12 -14.17
CA ALA A 21 -11.43 -3.21 -13.40
C ALA A 21 -9.88 -3.23 -13.49
N GLY A 22 -9.26 -2.32 -14.27
CA GLY A 22 -7.82 -2.31 -14.50
C GLY A 22 -7.35 -3.43 -15.44
N LEU A 23 -8.27 -4.04 -16.18
CA LEU A 23 -7.98 -4.97 -17.27
C LEU A 23 -7.92 -4.21 -18.61
N ARG A 24 -7.51 -4.86 -19.68
CA ARG A 24 -7.42 -4.23 -21.01
C ARG A 24 -8.37 -4.91 -21.99
N VAL A 25 -9.09 -4.12 -22.78
CA VAL A 25 -9.78 -4.59 -23.97
C VAL A 25 -8.71 -4.97 -25.01
N ALA A 26 -8.67 -6.22 -25.46
CA ALA A 26 -7.63 -6.72 -26.35
C ALA A 26 -7.72 -6.02 -27.73
N ILE A 27 -6.57 -5.66 -28.28
CA ILE A 27 -6.44 -5.23 -29.69
C ILE A 27 -6.11 -6.46 -30.49
N LEU A 28 -7.02 -6.88 -31.38
CA LEU A 28 -6.88 -8.09 -32.15
C LEU A 28 -5.84 -7.97 -33.27
N ASP A 29 -5.15 -9.04 -33.54
CA ASP A 29 -4.22 -9.14 -34.66
C ASP A 29 -4.94 -8.99 -36.02
N ASN A 30 -4.26 -8.41 -37.00
CA ASN A 30 -4.81 -8.27 -38.36
C ASN A 30 -5.23 -9.61 -38.97
N ARG A 31 -4.54 -10.70 -38.66
CA ARG A 31 -4.90 -12.04 -39.09
C ARG A 31 -6.23 -12.47 -38.50
N THR A 32 -6.43 -12.26 -37.22
CA THR A 32 -7.67 -12.55 -36.50
C THR A 32 -8.83 -11.74 -37.08
N VAL A 33 -8.64 -10.43 -37.32
CA VAL A 33 -9.65 -9.56 -37.94
C VAL A 33 -10.01 -10.07 -39.35
N THR A 34 -9.04 -10.50 -40.16
CA THR A 34 -9.28 -11.03 -41.49
C THR A 34 -10.10 -12.33 -41.44
N LEU A 35 -9.74 -13.27 -40.57
CA LEU A 35 -10.46 -14.52 -40.39
C LEU A 35 -11.90 -14.30 -39.90
N LEU A 36 -12.11 -13.33 -38.99
CA LEU A 36 -13.45 -12.96 -38.53
C LEU A 36 -14.28 -12.39 -39.67
N ARG A 37 -13.68 -11.57 -40.57
CA ARG A 37 -14.36 -11.04 -41.76
C ARG A 37 -14.80 -12.10 -42.74
N GLU A 38 -14.06 -13.22 -42.83
CA GLU A 38 -14.40 -14.37 -43.70
C GLU A 38 -15.51 -15.23 -43.08
N LYS A 39 -15.54 -15.37 -41.75
CA LYS A 39 -16.46 -16.25 -41.03
C LYS A 39 -17.78 -15.60 -40.61
N LEU A 40 -17.79 -14.29 -40.43
CA LEU A 40 -18.93 -13.52 -39.95
C LEU A 40 -19.59 -12.71 -41.05
N PRO A 41 -20.90 -12.36 -40.93
CA PRO A 41 -21.56 -11.46 -41.86
C PRO A 41 -20.84 -10.15 -42.04
N ARG A 42 -20.99 -9.53 -43.21
CA ARG A 42 -20.31 -8.28 -43.57
C ARG A 42 -20.65 -7.13 -42.62
N GLU A 43 -21.83 -7.15 -42.06
CA GLU A 43 -22.39 -6.16 -41.14
C GLU A 43 -21.85 -6.32 -39.70
N SER A 44 -21.24 -7.44 -39.37
CA SER A 44 -20.64 -7.72 -38.07
C SER A 44 -19.49 -6.78 -37.77
N ALA A 45 -19.40 -6.27 -36.55
CA ALA A 45 -18.19 -5.60 -36.06
C ALA A 45 -17.16 -6.68 -35.66
N VAL A 46 -15.99 -6.67 -36.28
CA VAL A 46 -14.91 -7.66 -36.06
C VAL A 46 -13.76 -7.09 -35.25
N ASN A 47 -13.87 -5.83 -34.81
CA ASN A 47 -13.00 -5.27 -33.78
C ASN A 47 -13.56 -5.60 -32.40
N ASN A 48 -12.74 -5.53 -31.36
CA ASN A 48 -13.19 -5.77 -30.00
C ASN A 48 -13.93 -4.55 -29.43
N PRO A 49 -15.19 -4.68 -28.97
CA PRO A 49 -16.04 -5.88 -28.94
C PRO A 49 -16.45 -6.40 -30.34
N ILE A 50 -16.41 -7.74 -30.50
CA ILE A 50 -16.94 -8.41 -31.70
C ILE A 50 -18.46 -8.43 -31.57
N ASP A 51 -19.19 -7.83 -32.52
CA ASP A 51 -20.65 -7.90 -32.59
C ASP A 51 -21.07 -8.92 -33.69
N VAL A 52 -21.59 -10.07 -33.24
CA VAL A 52 -22.03 -11.14 -34.11
C VAL A 52 -23.45 -10.92 -34.64
N LEU A 53 -24.07 -9.78 -34.30
CA LEU A 53 -25.42 -9.32 -34.63
C LEU A 53 -26.57 -10.02 -33.85
N GLY A 54 -27.71 -9.34 -33.78
CA GLY A 54 -28.89 -9.81 -33.02
C GLY A 54 -29.55 -11.08 -33.56
N ASP A 55 -29.32 -11.42 -34.84
CA ASP A 55 -29.80 -12.63 -35.50
C ASP A 55 -28.76 -13.78 -35.47
N ALA A 56 -27.69 -13.66 -34.66
CA ALA A 56 -26.61 -14.62 -34.64
C ALA A 56 -27.07 -16.03 -34.34
N ASP A 57 -26.68 -16.93 -35.22
CA ASP A 57 -26.79 -18.36 -34.99
C ASP A 57 -25.66 -18.88 -34.07
N PRO A 58 -25.77 -20.14 -33.57
CA PRO A 58 -24.76 -20.73 -32.70
C PRO A 58 -23.36 -20.78 -33.33
N GLN A 59 -23.26 -20.95 -34.64
CA GLN A 59 -22.01 -21.10 -35.36
C GLN A 59 -21.19 -19.80 -35.42
N ARG A 60 -21.86 -18.65 -35.46
CA ARG A 60 -21.17 -17.35 -35.42
C ARG A 60 -20.44 -17.13 -34.07
N TYR A 61 -21.07 -17.56 -32.97
CA TYR A 61 -20.42 -17.49 -31.65
C TYR A 61 -19.23 -18.43 -31.56
N ALA A 62 -19.41 -19.69 -32.02
CA ALA A 62 -18.34 -20.68 -32.06
C ALA A 62 -17.15 -20.16 -32.89
N ALA A 63 -17.39 -19.66 -34.10
CA ALA A 63 -16.36 -19.12 -34.97
C ALA A 63 -15.61 -17.93 -34.35
N ALA A 64 -16.31 -17.05 -33.64
CA ALA A 64 -15.69 -15.92 -32.94
C ALA A 64 -14.81 -16.37 -31.77
N ILE A 65 -15.27 -17.40 -31.00
CA ILE A 65 -14.50 -17.97 -29.89
C ILE A 65 -13.24 -18.67 -30.40
N GLU A 66 -13.37 -19.60 -31.37
CA GLU A 66 -12.25 -20.32 -31.95
C GLU A 66 -11.16 -19.36 -32.48
N THR A 67 -11.61 -18.34 -33.22
CA THR A 67 -10.68 -17.36 -33.81
C THR A 67 -10.01 -16.50 -32.71
N GLY A 68 -10.77 -16.11 -31.67
CA GLY A 68 -10.23 -15.34 -30.55
C GLY A 68 -9.30 -16.12 -29.62
N GLN A 69 -9.53 -17.43 -29.45
CA GLN A 69 -8.63 -18.30 -28.67
C GLN A 69 -7.25 -18.43 -29.34
N ALA A 70 -7.21 -18.40 -30.67
CA ALA A 70 -5.96 -18.49 -31.44
C ALA A 70 -5.14 -17.17 -31.46
N ASP A 71 -5.71 -16.04 -31.01
CA ASP A 71 -5.04 -14.74 -31.00
C ASP A 71 -4.19 -14.56 -29.74
N GLU A 72 -2.88 -14.39 -29.90
CA GLU A 72 -1.94 -14.22 -28.78
C GLU A 72 -2.17 -12.95 -27.96
N SER A 73 -2.83 -11.93 -28.53
CA SER A 73 -3.18 -10.69 -27.82
C SER A 73 -4.35 -10.85 -26.82
N VAL A 74 -5.05 -11.99 -26.88
CA VAL A 74 -6.21 -12.31 -26.06
C VAL A 74 -5.83 -13.23 -24.92
N ASP A 75 -6.03 -12.79 -23.67
CA ASP A 75 -5.77 -13.60 -22.45
C ASP A 75 -7.04 -14.23 -21.89
N ALA A 76 -8.21 -13.66 -22.18
CA ALA A 76 -9.51 -14.17 -21.72
C ALA A 76 -10.64 -13.69 -22.64
N ILE A 77 -11.74 -14.44 -22.66
CA ILE A 77 -12.92 -14.15 -23.50
C ILE A 77 -14.13 -13.95 -22.60
N LEU A 78 -14.86 -12.86 -22.83
CA LEU A 78 -16.17 -12.60 -22.26
C LEU A 78 -17.23 -12.71 -23.35
N LEU A 79 -18.11 -13.70 -23.21
CA LEU A 79 -19.21 -13.95 -24.12
C LEU A 79 -20.50 -13.36 -23.58
N ILE A 80 -21.19 -12.55 -24.37
CA ILE A 80 -22.44 -11.92 -23.99
C ILE A 80 -23.55 -12.35 -24.96
N MET A 81 -24.66 -12.79 -24.41
CA MET A 81 -25.87 -13.04 -25.18
C MET A 81 -27.06 -12.30 -24.57
N THR A 82 -27.79 -11.61 -25.43
CA THR A 82 -29.12 -11.06 -25.11
C THR A 82 -30.18 -11.76 -25.96
N PRO A 83 -31.35 -12.10 -25.38
CA PRO A 83 -32.38 -12.77 -26.13
C PRO A 83 -33.01 -11.84 -27.21
N GLN A 84 -33.05 -12.34 -28.43
CA GLN A 84 -33.74 -11.77 -29.56
C GLN A 84 -34.71 -12.80 -30.06
N THR A 85 -35.64 -12.41 -30.94
CA THR A 85 -36.68 -13.33 -31.48
C THR A 85 -36.03 -14.59 -32.17
N MET A 86 -34.82 -14.43 -32.73
CA MET A 86 -34.16 -15.50 -33.49
C MET A 86 -33.06 -16.20 -32.69
N THR A 87 -32.73 -15.76 -31.47
CA THR A 87 -31.70 -16.40 -30.65
C THR A 87 -32.12 -17.75 -30.13
N ARG A 88 -31.18 -18.68 -30.06
CA ARG A 88 -31.37 -20.06 -29.58
C ARG A 88 -30.40 -20.30 -28.41
N PRO A 89 -30.75 -19.92 -27.20
CA PRO A 89 -29.80 -19.89 -26.08
C PRO A 89 -29.18 -21.27 -25.79
N ALA A 90 -29.97 -22.35 -25.79
CA ALA A 90 -29.44 -23.70 -25.52
C ALA A 90 -28.48 -24.17 -26.62
N GLU A 91 -28.88 -24.04 -27.91
CA GLU A 91 -28.03 -24.43 -29.02
C GLU A 91 -26.74 -23.59 -29.08
N THR A 92 -26.82 -22.27 -28.77
CA THR A 92 -25.66 -21.41 -28.70
C THR A 92 -24.72 -21.84 -27.58
N ALA A 93 -25.25 -22.14 -26.40
CA ALA A 93 -24.45 -22.62 -25.28
C ALA A 93 -23.71 -23.91 -25.59
N LEU A 94 -24.37 -24.86 -26.26
CA LEU A 94 -23.75 -26.11 -26.71
C LEU A 94 -22.64 -25.86 -27.75
N ALA A 95 -22.87 -24.98 -28.73
CA ALA A 95 -21.88 -24.64 -29.74
C ALA A 95 -20.67 -23.91 -29.12
N VAL A 96 -20.93 -23.00 -28.17
CA VAL A 96 -19.89 -22.32 -27.36
C VAL A 96 -19.06 -23.33 -26.58
N ALA A 97 -19.71 -24.25 -25.86
CA ALA A 97 -19.04 -25.28 -25.08
C ALA A 97 -18.16 -26.20 -25.96
N ALA A 98 -18.61 -26.53 -27.15
CA ALA A 98 -17.85 -27.34 -28.11
C ALA A 98 -16.64 -26.58 -28.72
N ALA A 99 -16.73 -25.24 -28.82
CA ALA A 99 -15.68 -24.38 -29.38
C ALA A 99 -14.58 -24.02 -28.38
N VAL A 100 -14.85 -24.11 -27.06
CA VAL A 100 -13.87 -23.80 -26.02
C VAL A 100 -12.86 -24.92 -25.88
N ASP A 101 -11.58 -24.61 -26.17
CA ASP A 101 -10.47 -25.57 -26.11
C ASP A 101 -9.73 -25.60 -24.77
N GLY A 102 -10.11 -24.74 -23.83
CA GLY A 102 -9.50 -24.64 -22.50
C GLY A 102 -8.15 -23.92 -22.45
N SER A 103 -7.65 -23.38 -23.57
CA SER A 103 -6.39 -22.63 -23.60
C SER A 103 -6.48 -21.27 -22.88
N LYS A 104 -7.67 -20.67 -22.89
CA LYS A 104 -7.95 -19.37 -22.29
C LYS A 104 -9.24 -19.42 -21.47
N PRO A 105 -9.36 -18.64 -20.39
CA PRO A 105 -10.61 -18.51 -19.66
C PRO A 105 -11.71 -17.94 -20.55
N VAL A 106 -12.86 -18.61 -20.58
CA VAL A 106 -14.07 -18.14 -21.25
C VAL A 106 -15.17 -18.02 -20.20
N LEU A 107 -15.70 -16.81 -20.02
CA LEU A 107 -16.82 -16.53 -19.12
C LEU A 107 -18.01 -16.03 -19.94
N ALA A 108 -19.20 -16.42 -19.53
CA ALA A 108 -20.42 -16.02 -20.20
C ALA A 108 -21.26 -15.05 -19.36
N SER A 109 -22.06 -14.24 -20.05
CA SER A 109 -23.13 -13.43 -19.48
C SER A 109 -24.36 -13.54 -20.37
N PHE A 110 -25.20 -14.54 -20.11
CA PHE A 110 -26.48 -14.71 -20.79
C PHE A 110 -27.53 -13.87 -20.07
N MET A 111 -27.84 -12.70 -20.64
CA MET A 111 -28.73 -11.70 -20.07
C MET A 111 -30.13 -11.89 -20.61
N GLY A 112 -31.17 -11.99 -19.76
CA GLY A 112 -32.55 -12.12 -20.23
C GLY A 112 -33.45 -13.00 -19.37
N GLY A 113 -33.03 -13.28 -18.14
CA GLY A 113 -33.87 -14.01 -17.17
C GLY A 113 -34.32 -15.39 -17.67
N LYS A 114 -35.61 -15.61 -17.76
CA LYS A 114 -36.18 -16.91 -18.14
C LYS A 114 -35.88 -17.33 -19.59
N ASP A 115 -35.73 -16.36 -20.47
CA ASP A 115 -35.53 -16.65 -21.90
C ASP A 115 -34.19 -17.27 -22.21
N VAL A 116 -33.18 -16.97 -21.39
CA VAL A 116 -31.81 -17.53 -21.56
C VAL A 116 -31.52 -18.69 -20.61
N LEU A 117 -32.44 -19.02 -19.70
CA LEU A 117 -32.23 -20.09 -18.71
C LEU A 117 -31.85 -21.43 -19.30
N PRO A 118 -32.44 -21.92 -20.43
CA PRO A 118 -31.98 -23.15 -21.05
C PRO A 118 -30.51 -23.13 -21.46
N GLY A 119 -30.03 -22.01 -22.02
CA GLY A 119 -28.63 -21.83 -22.36
C GLY A 119 -27.69 -21.76 -21.14
N ARG A 120 -28.11 -21.12 -20.08
CA ARG A 120 -27.35 -21.05 -18.81
C ARG A 120 -27.18 -22.43 -18.19
N ASN A 121 -28.21 -23.27 -18.26
CA ASN A 121 -28.13 -24.66 -17.80
C ASN A 121 -27.09 -25.48 -18.60
N GLU A 122 -27.05 -25.32 -19.93
CA GLU A 122 -26.08 -25.98 -20.79
C GLU A 122 -24.65 -25.51 -20.52
N LEU A 123 -24.44 -24.17 -20.36
CA LEU A 123 -23.14 -23.61 -19.96
C LEU A 123 -22.67 -24.20 -18.63
N SER A 124 -23.58 -24.27 -17.65
CA SER A 124 -23.26 -24.81 -16.32
C SER A 124 -22.94 -26.32 -16.41
N ALA A 125 -23.67 -27.09 -17.21
CA ALA A 125 -23.42 -28.49 -17.43
C ALA A 125 -22.05 -28.74 -18.11
N ALA A 126 -21.62 -27.82 -18.98
CA ALA A 126 -20.31 -27.82 -19.63
C ALA A 126 -19.17 -27.27 -18.75
N GLY A 127 -19.46 -26.81 -17.54
CA GLY A 127 -18.47 -26.22 -16.64
C GLY A 127 -18.02 -24.79 -17.03
N LEU A 128 -18.77 -24.11 -17.89
CA LEU A 128 -18.51 -22.73 -18.28
C LEU A 128 -19.24 -21.77 -17.32
N PRO A 129 -18.50 -20.86 -16.63
CA PRO A 129 -19.08 -19.91 -15.72
C PRO A 129 -19.97 -18.90 -16.46
N ASP A 130 -21.20 -18.69 -15.95
CA ASP A 130 -22.14 -17.72 -16.48
C ASP A 130 -22.58 -16.75 -15.38
N PHE A 131 -22.73 -15.49 -15.73
CA PHE A 131 -23.06 -14.39 -14.83
C PHE A 131 -24.27 -13.59 -15.33
N ASP A 132 -25.03 -13.02 -14.41
CA ASP A 132 -26.24 -12.26 -14.75
C ASP A 132 -25.93 -10.98 -15.52
N THR A 133 -24.74 -10.41 -15.33
CA THR A 133 -24.30 -9.17 -15.99
C THR A 133 -22.82 -9.22 -16.38
N PRO A 134 -22.40 -8.50 -17.42
CA PRO A 134 -21.00 -8.43 -17.85
C PRO A 134 -20.05 -7.95 -16.75
N GLU A 135 -20.49 -7.00 -15.90
CA GLU A 135 -19.67 -6.45 -14.81
C GLU A 135 -19.30 -7.53 -13.79
N ARG A 136 -20.22 -8.46 -13.50
CA ARG A 136 -19.95 -9.60 -12.60
C ARG A 136 -18.96 -10.57 -13.21
N ALA A 137 -19.08 -10.84 -14.49
CA ALA A 137 -18.11 -11.66 -15.21
C ALA A 137 -16.72 -11.01 -15.23
N VAL A 138 -16.65 -9.69 -15.47
CA VAL A 138 -15.41 -8.92 -15.42
C VAL A 138 -14.81 -8.92 -14.02
N ALA A 139 -15.61 -8.83 -12.97
CA ALA A 139 -15.13 -8.92 -11.58
C ALA A 139 -14.48 -10.30 -11.31
N ALA A 140 -15.06 -11.39 -11.88
CA ALA A 140 -14.45 -12.72 -11.80
C ALA A 140 -13.12 -12.80 -12.58
N LEU A 141 -13.05 -12.24 -13.79
CA LEU A 141 -11.80 -12.15 -14.57
C LEU A 141 -10.72 -11.36 -13.82
N ARG A 142 -11.09 -10.25 -13.19
CA ARG A 142 -10.17 -9.48 -12.35
C ARG A 142 -9.62 -10.32 -11.19
N ALA A 143 -10.47 -11.08 -10.51
CA ALA A 143 -10.05 -11.96 -9.43
C ALA A 143 -9.07 -13.05 -9.92
N MET A 144 -9.36 -13.66 -11.07
CA MET A 144 -8.47 -14.64 -11.73
C MET A 144 -7.12 -14.02 -12.11
N HIS A 145 -7.12 -12.81 -12.67
CA HIS A 145 -5.91 -12.08 -13.01
C HIS A 145 -5.07 -11.77 -11.76
N HIS A 146 -5.67 -11.26 -10.70
CA HIS A 146 -4.99 -11.00 -9.42
C HIS A 146 -4.39 -12.29 -8.83
N TYR A 147 -5.13 -13.40 -8.88
CA TYR A 147 -4.62 -14.70 -8.43
C TYR A 147 -3.44 -15.18 -9.28
N SER A 148 -3.50 -15.02 -10.60
CA SER A 148 -2.39 -15.35 -11.50
C SER A 148 -1.13 -14.51 -11.16
N LEU A 149 -1.27 -13.22 -10.99
CA LEU A 149 -0.16 -12.35 -10.56
C LEU A 149 0.41 -12.79 -9.21
N TRP A 150 -0.45 -13.13 -8.26
CA TRP A 150 -0.03 -13.63 -6.95
C TRP A 150 0.73 -14.96 -7.06
N LYS A 151 0.22 -15.90 -7.85
CA LYS A 151 0.83 -17.23 -8.07
C LYS A 151 2.21 -17.14 -8.73
N HIS A 152 2.40 -16.20 -9.66
CA HIS A 152 3.65 -16.04 -10.42
C HIS A 152 4.58 -14.98 -9.81
N ARG A 153 4.30 -14.54 -8.58
CA ARG A 153 5.23 -13.63 -7.88
C ARG A 153 6.61 -14.29 -7.74
N PRO A 154 7.68 -13.52 -7.98
CA PRO A 154 9.03 -14.02 -7.70
C PRO A 154 9.15 -14.37 -6.20
N PRO A 155 10.07 -15.27 -5.83
CA PRO A 155 10.34 -15.58 -4.43
C PRO A 155 10.61 -14.31 -3.64
N ARG A 156 10.00 -14.20 -2.44
CA ARG A 156 10.18 -13.04 -1.56
C ARG A 156 11.65 -12.95 -1.14
N GLN A 157 12.31 -11.87 -1.49
CA GLN A 157 13.66 -11.56 -1.06
C GLN A 157 13.60 -10.51 0.03
N ILE A 158 13.89 -10.92 1.27
CA ILE A 158 13.96 -10.00 2.42
C ILE A 158 15.35 -9.40 2.47
N THR A 159 15.42 -8.07 2.42
CA THR A 159 16.66 -7.33 2.57
C THR A 159 17.13 -7.39 4.03
N HIS A 160 18.35 -7.83 4.26
CA HIS A 160 18.99 -7.80 5.57
C HIS A 160 19.99 -6.65 5.63
N PHE A 161 19.70 -5.66 6.43
CA PHE A 161 20.60 -4.55 6.69
C PHE A 161 21.69 -4.96 7.68
N ARG A 162 22.88 -4.40 7.51
CA ARG A 162 23.94 -4.51 8.52
C ARG A 162 23.59 -3.65 9.73
N VAL A 163 23.40 -4.27 10.88
CA VAL A 163 22.90 -3.63 12.10
C VAL A 163 23.74 -4.01 13.31
N ASN A 164 23.71 -3.18 14.36
CA ASN A 164 24.38 -3.50 15.63
C ASN A 164 23.40 -4.19 16.60
N ARG A 165 23.07 -5.44 16.30
CA ARG A 165 22.16 -6.26 17.11
C ARG A 165 22.58 -6.36 18.59
N ARG A 166 23.90 -6.48 18.86
CA ARG A 166 24.44 -6.58 20.24
C ARG A 166 24.15 -5.33 21.07
N ARG A 167 24.14 -4.13 20.45
CA ARG A 167 23.80 -2.87 21.14
C ARG A 167 22.34 -2.90 21.59
N VAL A 168 21.43 -3.29 20.70
CA VAL A 168 20.01 -3.37 20.97
C VAL A 168 19.70 -4.42 22.07
N GLU A 169 20.29 -5.61 21.96
CA GLU A 169 20.13 -6.68 22.95
C GLU A 169 20.53 -6.23 24.36
N ARG A 170 21.64 -5.50 24.48
CA ARG A 170 22.07 -4.95 25.79
C ARG A 170 21.07 -3.94 26.36
N ILE A 171 20.51 -3.07 25.52
CA ILE A 171 19.51 -2.07 25.96
C ILE A 171 18.26 -2.80 26.46
N ILE A 172 17.71 -3.71 25.66
CA ILE A 172 16.48 -4.46 26.01
C ILE A 172 16.70 -5.29 27.27
N THR A 173 17.78 -6.08 27.32
CA THR A 173 18.07 -6.92 28.49
C THR A 173 18.21 -6.12 29.78
N ARG A 174 18.88 -4.95 29.72
CA ARG A 174 19.00 -4.06 30.87
C ARG A 174 17.63 -3.53 31.34
N ARG A 175 16.75 -3.16 30.40
CA ARG A 175 15.39 -2.67 30.73
C ARG A 175 14.52 -3.76 31.35
N LEU A 176 14.51 -4.95 30.77
CA LEU A 176 13.77 -6.08 31.30
C LEU A 176 14.22 -6.46 32.74
N ARG A 177 15.52 -6.43 33.02
CA ARG A 177 16.06 -6.69 34.37
C ARG A 177 15.62 -5.67 35.42
N THR A 178 15.31 -4.44 35.01
CA THR A 178 14.83 -3.39 35.90
C THR A 178 13.28 -3.37 36.04
N GLY A 179 12.58 -4.34 35.44
CA GLY A 179 11.11 -4.43 35.47
C GLY A 179 10.39 -3.33 34.70
N ARG A 180 11.11 -2.58 33.83
CA ARG A 180 10.52 -1.50 33.03
C ARG A 180 10.07 -2.04 31.69
N SER A 181 8.80 -1.80 31.33
CA SER A 181 8.20 -2.19 30.06
C SER A 181 8.46 -1.20 28.92
N THR A 182 8.81 0.05 29.23
CA THR A 182 9.07 1.11 28.24
C THR A 182 10.55 1.43 28.15
N VAL A 183 11.04 1.69 26.94
CA VAL A 183 12.47 1.99 26.71
C VAL A 183 12.77 3.49 26.91
N GLY A 184 11.80 4.37 26.60
CA GLY A 184 11.95 5.82 26.58
C GLY A 184 12.67 6.33 25.32
N GLU A 185 12.40 7.58 24.95
CA GLU A 185 12.83 8.19 23.67
C GLU A 185 14.34 8.08 23.42
N ILE A 186 15.18 8.47 24.40
CA ILE A 186 16.63 8.48 24.25
C ILE A 186 17.16 7.09 23.90
N LYS A 187 16.67 6.06 24.59
CA LYS A 187 17.10 4.68 24.34
C LYS A 187 16.42 4.09 23.10
N GLY A 188 15.20 4.52 22.78
CA GLY A 188 14.54 4.22 21.51
C GLY A 188 15.36 4.74 20.32
N LYS A 189 15.82 5.99 20.38
CA LYS A 189 16.74 6.56 19.39
C LYS A 189 18.06 5.78 19.29
N ASP A 190 18.62 5.33 20.41
CA ASP A 190 19.80 4.46 20.41
C ASP A 190 19.57 3.12 19.69
N ILE A 191 18.39 2.51 19.87
CA ILE A 191 17.98 1.28 19.17
C ILE A 191 17.85 1.54 17.67
N LEU A 192 17.12 2.59 17.28
CA LEU A 192 16.93 2.93 15.87
C LEU A 192 18.25 3.28 15.18
N SER A 193 19.13 4.02 15.85
CA SER A 193 20.50 4.30 15.34
C SER A 193 21.28 3.02 15.09
N ALA A 194 21.17 2.03 15.99
CA ALA A 194 21.82 0.72 15.82
C ALA A 194 21.26 -0.07 14.61
N TYR A 195 20.05 0.28 14.16
CA TYR A 195 19.39 -0.26 12.96
C TYR A 195 19.53 0.64 11.72
N GLY A 196 20.40 1.67 11.82
CA GLY A 196 20.79 2.50 10.69
C GLY A 196 19.79 3.62 10.37
N PHE A 197 19.00 4.05 11.34
CA PHE A 197 18.25 5.28 11.22
C PHE A 197 19.13 6.46 11.62
N LYS A 198 18.99 7.57 10.90
CA LYS A 198 19.61 8.84 11.28
C LYS A 198 18.84 9.46 12.43
N ILE A 199 19.57 9.82 13.47
CA ILE A 199 19.04 10.45 14.67
C ILE A 199 19.72 11.80 14.81
N PRO A 200 19.00 12.88 15.21
CA PRO A 200 19.61 14.17 15.50
C PRO A 200 20.68 14.04 16.58
N ALA A 201 21.77 14.76 16.44
CA ALA A 201 22.76 14.86 17.51
C ALA A 201 22.11 15.51 18.74
N GLY A 202 22.33 14.95 19.93
CA GLY A 202 21.74 15.47 21.14
C GLY A 202 22.27 14.79 22.40
N SER A 203 22.01 15.42 23.53
CA SER A 203 22.36 14.92 24.86
C SER A 203 21.37 15.41 25.92
N LEU A 204 21.34 14.69 27.05
CA LEU A 204 20.55 15.09 28.21
C LEU A 204 21.33 16.13 29.02
N ALA A 205 20.66 17.21 29.40
CA ALA A 205 21.11 18.25 30.32
C ALA A 205 20.31 18.17 31.63
N ILE A 206 20.97 18.32 32.76
CA ILE A 206 20.34 18.32 34.08
C ILE A 206 20.25 19.73 34.72
N ASN A 207 20.85 20.70 34.06
CA ASN A 207 20.80 22.12 34.42
C ASN A 207 20.90 23.00 33.17
N PRO A 208 20.61 24.33 33.27
CA PRO A 208 20.65 25.23 32.12
C PRO A 208 22.04 25.36 31.50
N GLU A 209 23.09 25.36 32.31
CA GLU A 209 24.48 25.51 31.86
C GLU A 209 24.87 24.32 30.94
N GLU A 210 24.57 23.11 31.37
CA GLU A 210 24.77 21.89 30.50
C GLU A 210 23.96 21.99 29.21
N ALA A 211 22.74 22.52 29.26
CA ALA A 211 21.92 22.68 28.07
C ALA A 211 22.58 23.64 27.05
N ILE A 212 23.12 24.74 27.50
CA ILE A 212 23.88 25.70 26.70
C ILE A 212 25.11 25.03 26.10
N GLU A 213 25.95 24.38 26.95
CA GLU A 213 27.15 23.67 26.47
C GLU A 213 26.84 22.62 25.38
N ILE A 214 25.76 21.89 25.55
CA ILE A 214 25.31 20.89 24.54
C ILE A 214 24.88 21.62 23.26
N ALA A 215 24.08 22.68 23.35
CA ALA A 215 23.60 23.45 22.20
C ALA A 215 24.76 24.07 21.40
N GLU A 216 25.74 24.67 22.05
CA GLU A 216 26.93 25.23 21.42
C GLU A 216 27.78 24.16 20.72
N ARG A 217 27.92 22.99 21.34
CA ARG A 217 28.67 21.85 20.78
C ARG A 217 28.02 21.25 19.54
N ILE A 218 26.69 21.10 19.52
CA ILE A 218 25.95 20.49 18.38
C ILE A 218 25.60 21.49 17.30
N GLY A 219 25.61 22.80 17.63
CA GLY A 219 25.30 23.92 16.75
C GLY A 219 23.81 24.26 16.69
N PHE A 220 23.55 25.58 16.67
CA PHE A 220 22.19 26.12 16.55
C PHE A 220 21.65 26.01 15.11
N PRO A 221 20.31 25.95 14.91
CA PRO A 221 19.27 25.94 15.95
C PRO A 221 19.11 24.58 16.63
N VAL A 222 18.59 24.60 17.87
CA VAL A 222 18.35 23.38 18.66
C VAL A 222 16.89 23.28 19.10
N ALA A 223 16.50 22.07 19.54
CA ALA A 223 15.24 21.80 20.20
C ALA A 223 15.50 21.30 21.63
N LEU A 224 14.66 21.70 22.56
CA LEU A 224 14.62 21.19 23.93
C LEU A 224 13.38 20.32 24.12
N LYS A 225 13.59 19.13 24.71
CA LYS A 225 12.51 18.19 25.02
C LYS A 225 12.64 17.67 26.45
N ILE A 226 11.54 17.73 27.21
CA ILE A 226 11.53 17.15 28.56
C ILE A 226 11.80 15.64 28.52
N ALA A 227 12.70 15.17 29.35
CA ALA A 227 12.98 13.75 29.53
C ALA A 227 12.35 13.27 30.85
N SER A 228 11.27 12.51 30.72
CA SER A 228 10.52 11.99 31.87
C SER A 228 9.87 10.65 31.51
N PRO A 229 9.94 9.65 32.39
CA PRO A 229 9.21 8.39 32.20
C PRO A 229 7.70 8.53 32.38
N ASN A 230 7.23 9.63 33.01
CA ASN A 230 5.84 9.88 33.35
C ASN A 230 5.11 10.78 32.36
N ILE A 231 5.84 11.48 31.47
CA ILE A 231 5.25 12.43 30.51
C ILE A 231 5.36 11.83 29.11
N LEU A 232 4.25 11.24 28.63
CA LEU A 232 4.17 10.66 27.28
C LEU A 232 3.87 11.72 26.21
N HIS A 233 2.90 12.62 26.50
CA HIS A 233 2.49 13.68 25.56
C HIS A 233 3.20 15.01 25.92
N LYS A 234 4.44 15.13 25.48
CA LYS A 234 5.32 16.27 25.84
C LYS A 234 4.79 17.61 25.32
N THR A 235 4.23 17.63 24.12
CA THR A 235 3.69 18.84 23.47
C THR A 235 2.57 19.45 24.31
N ASP A 236 1.60 18.65 24.75
CA ASP A 236 0.44 19.10 25.54
C ASP A 236 0.86 19.68 26.90
N MET A 237 1.93 19.14 27.44
CA MET A 237 2.50 19.59 28.72
C MET A 237 3.42 20.82 28.60
N GLY A 238 3.71 21.27 27.36
CA GLY A 238 4.68 22.33 27.10
C GLY A 238 6.12 21.89 27.31
N GLY A 239 6.38 20.59 27.18
CA GLY A 239 7.68 19.95 27.34
C GLY A 239 8.51 19.88 26.05
N ILE A 240 8.16 20.67 25.03
CA ILE A 240 8.93 20.81 23.79
C ILE A 240 9.08 22.30 23.45
N GLN A 241 10.30 22.72 23.16
CA GLN A 241 10.63 24.03 22.60
C GLN A 241 11.51 23.82 21.37
N LEU A 242 11.13 24.44 20.25
CA LEU A 242 11.78 24.25 18.97
C LEU A 242 12.42 25.53 18.48
N ASN A 243 13.42 25.39 17.63
CA ASN A 243 14.03 26.46 16.87
C ASN A 243 14.71 27.53 17.73
N LEU A 244 15.42 27.10 18.79
CA LEU A 244 16.22 27.96 19.64
C LEU A 244 17.54 28.27 18.94
N THR A 245 17.87 29.56 18.79
CA THR A 245 18.92 30.04 17.88
C THR A 245 20.17 30.54 18.57
N ASN A 246 20.14 30.68 19.89
CA ASN A 246 21.25 31.17 20.69
C ASN A 246 21.17 30.66 22.14
N SER A 247 22.24 30.90 22.93
CA SER A 247 22.37 30.39 24.30
C SER A 247 21.36 31.03 25.27
N GLU A 248 21.00 32.31 25.10
CA GLU A 248 20.01 33.02 25.94
C GLU A 248 18.61 32.38 25.76
N GLU A 249 18.20 32.12 24.52
CA GLU A 249 16.94 31.41 24.23
C GLU A 249 16.91 29.99 24.83
N VAL A 250 18.05 29.31 24.88
CA VAL A 250 18.15 27.98 25.48
C VAL A 250 17.97 28.01 26.98
N GLU A 251 18.60 28.99 27.67
CA GLU A 251 18.47 29.20 29.12
C GLU A 251 17.03 29.53 29.50
N ASP A 252 16.44 30.52 28.85
CA ASP A 252 15.06 30.96 29.08
C ASP A 252 14.06 29.81 28.84
N ALA A 253 14.26 29.04 27.76
CA ALA A 253 13.40 27.92 27.42
C ALA A 253 13.52 26.77 28.43
N TYR A 254 14.74 26.52 28.96
CA TYR A 254 14.98 25.50 29.98
C TYR A 254 14.21 25.85 31.26
N ASP A 255 14.39 27.06 31.78
CA ASP A 255 13.75 27.50 33.00
C ASP A 255 12.23 27.55 32.88
N LEU A 256 11.74 28.11 31.78
CA LEU A 256 10.29 28.17 31.51
C LEU A 256 9.67 26.79 31.41
N MET A 257 10.37 25.83 30.77
CA MET A 257 9.90 24.46 30.65
C MET A 257 9.82 23.78 32.00
N MET A 258 10.86 23.90 32.82
CA MET A 258 10.89 23.31 34.17
C MET A 258 9.78 23.89 35.06
N LEU A 259 9.54 25.23 35.02
CA LEU A 259 8.44 25.85 35.72
C LEU A 259 7.05 25.35 35.26
N LYS A 260 6.84 25.23 33.96
CA LYS A 260 5.58 24.73 33.43
C LYS A 260 5.30 23.29 33.85
N ILE A 261 6.32 22.44 33.76
CA ILE A 261 6.19 21.02 34.10
C ILE A 261 5.97 20.87 35.61
N ALA A 262 6.70 21.58 36.46
CA ALA A 262 6.49 21.54 37.90
C ALA A 262 5.05 21.93 38.30
N LYS A 263 4.44 22.87 37.56
CA LYS A 263 3.05 23.28 37.80
C LYS A 263 2.01 22.30 37.29
N ARG A 264 2.25 21.67 36.09
CA ARG A 264 1.28 20.81 35.42
C ARG A 264 1.36 19.35 35.83
N ALA A 265 2.55 18.89 36.20
CA ALA A 265 2.82 17.51 36.59
C ALA A 265 3.79 17.45 37.78
N PRO A 266 3.37 17.93 38.99
CA PRO A 266 4.24 18.04 40.16
C PRO A 266 4.81 16.71 40.64
N GLU A 267 4.12 15.63 40.37
CA GLU A 267 4.53 14.24 40.76
C GLU A 267 5.38 13.54 39.70
N ALA A 268 5.64 14.20 38.54
CA ALA A 268 6.41 13.57 37.47
C ALA A 268 7.90 13.52 37.81
N GLN A 269 8.50 12.36 37.63
CA GLN A 269 9.96 12.25 37.70
C GLN A 269 10.56 12.88 36.45
N ILE A 270 11.42 13.88 36.63
CA ILE A 270 12.14 14.54 35.53
C ILE A 270 13.57 14.06 35.56
N ASP A 271 14.02 13.44 34.45
CA ASP A 271 15.38 12.97 34.28
C ASP A 271 16.31 14.12 33.79
N GLY A 272 15.73 15.19 33.21
CA GLY A 272 16.40 16.35 32.64
C GLY A 272 15.69 16.89 31.40
N ILE A 273 16.39 17.71 30.63
CA ILE A 273 15.94 18.21 29.32
C ILE A 273 16.89 17.70 28.26
N TYR A 274 16.35 17.04 27.24
CA TYR A 274 17.13 16.56 26.09
C TYR A 274 17.28 17.69 25.09
N VAL A 275 18.53 18.10 24.84
CA VAL A 275 18.90 19.13 23.87
C VAL A 275 19.33 18.42 22.61
N GLU A 276 18.70 18.71 21.48
CA GLU A 276 19.02 18.09 20.20
C GLU A 276 19.03 19.06 19.03
N GLN A 277 19.79 18.73 17.99
CA GLN A 277 19.83 19.49 16.76
C GLN A 277 18.46 19.54 16.09
N MET A 278 18.07 20.71 15.60
CA MET A 278 16.85 20.83 14.80
C MET A 278 16.93 19.99 13.54
N VAL A 279 15.87 19.24 13.28
CA VAL A 279 15.75 18.46 12.04
C VAL A 279 15.34 19.40 10.91
N PRO A 280 15.95 19.30 9.72
CA PRO A 280 15.54 20.07 8.55
C PRO A 280 14.06 19.84 8.22
N ARG A 281 13.42 20.85 7.64
CA ARG A 281 12.03 20.73 7.19
C ARG A 281 11.91 19.64 6.14
N GLY A 282 10.89 18.84 6.24
CA GLY A 282 10.58 17.75 5.33
C GLY A 282 9.12 17.33 5.42
N LEU A 283 8.79 16.25 4.74
CA LEU A 283 7.49 15.60 4.90
C LEU A 283 7.52 14.75 6.16
N GLU A 284 6.57 14.98 7.04
CA GLU A 284 6.38 14.18 8.24
C GLU A 284 5.56 12.93 7.91
N VAL A 285 6.14 11.76 8.15
CA VAL A 285 5.44 10.49 8.06
C VAL A 285 5.49 9.77 9.41
N ILE A 286 4.51 8.92 9.65
CA ILE A 286 4.46 8.06 10.83
C ILE A 286 4.70 6.63 10.38
N MET A 287 5.60 5.96 11.06
CA MET A 287 5.90 4.56 10.87
C MET A 287 5.92 3.86 12.21
N GLY A 288 5.28 2.72 12.28
CA GLY A 288 5.24 1.97 13.52
C GLY A 288 5.18 0.46 13.32
N MET A 289 5.22 -0.24 14.43
CA MET A 289 4.98 -1.67 14.51
C MET A 289 4.22 -1.98 15.78
N ASN A 290 3.17 -2.77 15.64
CA ASN A 290 2.48 -3.39 16.78
C ASN A 290 2.49 -4.90 16.62
N ARG A 291 2.78 -5.62 17.67
CA ARG A 291 2.83 -7.08 17.64
C ARG A 291 1.47 -7.66 17.95
N ASP A 292 0.81 -8.16 16.93
CA ASP A 292 -0.43 -8.93 17.09
C ASP A 292 -0.14 -10.30 17.71
N PRO A 293 -0.93 -10.75 18.70
CA PRO A 293 -0.73 -12.04 19.34
C PRO A 293 -0.86 -13.25 18.42
N GLN A 294 -1.65 -13.15 17.33
CA GLN A 294 -1.91 -14.24 16.39
C GLN A 294 -1.04 -14.13 15.12
N PHE A 295 -0.90 -12.91 14.57
CA PHE A 295 -0.26 -12.68 13.28
C PHE A 295 1.20 -12.22 13.40
N GLY A 296 1.66 -11.85 14.60
CA GLY A 296 3.02 -11.35 14.80
C GLY A 296 3.17 -9.85 14.52
N PRO A 297 4.39 -9.37 14.15
CA PRO A 297 4.64 -7.95 14.04
C PRO A 297 3.94 -7.36 12.80
N MET A 298 3.05 -6.40 13.05
CA MET A 298 2.30 -5.67 12.05
C MET A 298 2.85 -4.25 11.92
N LEU A 299 3.37 -3.92 10.75
CA LEU A 299 3.89 -2.61 10.41
C LEU A 299 2.73 -1.66 10.11
N MET A 300 2.92 -0.40 10.44
CA MET A 300 2.01 0.71 10.13
C MET A 300 2.75 1.82 9.41
N PHE A 301 2.08 2.44 8.45
CA PHE A 301 2.54 3.64 7.76
C PHE A 301 1.38 4.61 7.56
N GLY A 302 1.65 5.91 7.71
CA GLY A 302 0.73 7.00 7.38
C GLY A 302 1.45 8.32 7.22
N LEU A 303 0.79 9.31 6.60
CA LEU A 303 1.27 10.70 6.60
C LEU A 303 0.96 11.34 7.94
N GLY A 304 1.92 12.12 8.47
CA GLY A 304 1.78 12.84 9.74
C GLY A 304 0.72 13.94 9.71
N GLY A 305 0.47 14.54 10.88
CA GLY A 305 -0.46 15.66 11.05
C GLY A 305 -1.92 15.26 10.80
N ILE A 306 -2.68 16.15 10.17
CA ILE A 306 -4.13 16.01 9.93
C ILE A 306 -4.54 14.75 9.17
N PHE A 307 -3.64 14.16 8.39
CA PHE A 307 -3.93 12.96 7.59
C PHE A 307 -4.19 11.74 8.48
N ILE A 308 -3.47 11.59 9.58
CA ILE A 308 -3.76 10.50 10.54
C ILE A 308 -4.82 10.91 11.52
N GLU A 309 -4.74 12.10 12.11
CA GLU A 309 -5.65 12.54 13.17
C GLU A 309 -7.10 12.63 12.70
N VAL A 310 -7.33 13.15 11.49
CA VAL A 310 -8.67 13.40 10.94
C VAL A 310 -9.09 12.32 9.95
N LEU A 311 -8.23 11.98 8.97
CA LEU A 311 -8.59 11.10 7.86
C LEU A 311 -8.34 9.63 8.15
N LYS A 312 -7.56 9.28 9.19
CA LYS A 312 -7.16 7.91 9.55
C LYS A 312 -6.60 7.14 8.34
N ASP A 313 -5.84 7.84 7.49
CA ASP A 313 -5.26 7.28 6.27
C ASP A 313 -3.96 6.55 6.59
N VAL A 314 -4.12 5.29 6.98
CA VAL A 314 -3.02 4.41 7.37
C VAL A 314 -3.06 3.10 6.58
N ALA A 315 -1.89 2.55 6.32
CA ALA A 315 -1.72 1.22 5.74
C ALA A 315 -1.01 0.29 6.72
N PHE A 316 -1.33 -1.00 6.62
CA PHE A 316 -0.74 -2.04 7.47
C PHE A 316 -0.16 -3.17 6.63
N HIS A 317 0.92 -3.78 7.11
CA HIS A 317 1.51 -4.97 6.51
C HIS A 317 2.20 -5.85 7.57
N LEU A 318 2.14 -7.16 7.40
CA LEU A 318 2.86 -8.08 8.30
C LEU A 318 4.36 -8.10 7.98
N ALA A 319 5.19 -8.09 9.02
CA ALA A 319 6.62 -8.34 8.87
C ALA A 319 6.90 -9.87 8.77
N PRO A 320 7.99 -10.26 8.08
CA PRO A 320 8.95 -9.43 7.37
C PRO A 320 8.40 -8.88 6.05
N ILE A 321 8.85 -7.67 5.65
CA ILE A 321 8.39 -7.00 4.44
C ILE A 321 9.54 -6.86 3.41
N THR A 322 9.23 -7.07 2.12
CA THR A 322 10.15 -6.78 1.01
C THR A 322 10.06 -5.31 0.60
N GLU A 323 11.01 -4.82 -0.18
CA GLU A 323 10.97 -3.46 -0.73
C GLU A 323 9.71 -3.21 -1.58
N SER A 324 9.38 -4.14 -2.46
CA SER A 324 8.18 -4.02 -3.31
C SER A 324 6.89 -4.00 -2.50
N GLU A 325 6.78 -4.80 -1.43
CA GLU A 325 5.64 -4.81 -0.53
C GLU A 325 5.57 -3.51 0.29
N ALA A 326 6.71 -2.96 0.73
CA ALA A 326 6.77 -1.66 1.39
C ALA A 326 6.25 -0.55 0.46
N ILE A 327 6.71 -0.51 -0.80
CA ILE A 327 6.22 0.46 -1.80
C ILE A 327 4.72 0.26 -2.07
N GLN A 328 4.23 -0.99 -2.16
CA GLN A 328 2.79 -1.25 -2.30
C GLN A 328 1.99 -0.77 -1.09
N MET A 329 2.52 -0.93 0.12
CA MET A 329 1.92 -0.43 1.34
C MET A 329 1.76 1.10 1.29
N LEU A 330 2.79 1.83 0.85
CA LEU A 330 2.72 3.28 0.64
C LEU A 330 1.63 3.64 -0.38
N LYS A 331 1.62 2.96 -1.54
CA LYS A 331 0.64 3.16 -2.63
C LYS A 331 -0.81 2.87 -2.24
N SER A 332 -1.04 2.10 -1.20
CA SER A 332 -2.40 1.78 -0.73
C SER A 332 -3.04 2.90 0.09
N THR A 333 -2.27 3.89 0.55
CA THR A 333 -2.82 5.08 1.22
C THR A 333 -3.43 6.06 0.21
N ARG A 334 -4.49 6.75 0.61
CA ARG A 334 -5.13 7.80 -0.22
C ARG A 334 -4.21 9.00 -0.42
N SER A 335 -3.40 9.27 0.59
CA SER A 335 -2.42 10.36 0.60
C SER A 335 -1.19 10.10 -0.27
N TYR A 336 -1.03 8.90 -0.85
CA TYR A 336 0.11 8.56 -1.72
C TYR A 336 0.30 9.53 -2.88
N THR A 337 -0.80 10.05 -3.46
CA THR A 337 -0.75 11.05 -4.52
C THR A 337 -0.02 12.34 -4.12
N MET A 338 0.04 12.65 -2.82
CA MET A 338 0.79 13.80 -2.29
C MET A 338 2.30 13.51 -2.20
N LEU A 339 2.68 12.24 -2.10
CA LEU A 339 4.07 11.81 -2.18
C LEU A 339 4.61 11.93 -3.61
N GLU A 340 3.77 11.63 -4.62
CA GLU A 340 4.14 11.70 -6.04
C GLU A 340 4.11 13.12 -6.63
N ASN A 341 3.11 13.95 -6.23
CA ASN A 341 2.74 15.20 -6.92
C ASN A 341 3.27 16.48 -6.25
N ARG A 342 4.44 16.46 -5.60
CA ARG A 342 5.05 17.73 -5.24
C ARG A 342 5.46 18.48 -6.51
N ARG A 343 4.84 19.65 -6.73
CA ARG A 343 5.07 20.54 -7.90
C ARG A 343 6.49 21.11 -8.00
N ASP A 344 7.29 20.94 -6.95
CA ASP A 344 8.68 21.35 -6.91
C ASP A 344 9.60 20.18 -7.28
N LYS A 345 10.52 20.41 -8.18
CA LYS A 345 11.36 19.56 -9.03
C LYS A 345 12.12 18.38 -8.41
N GLN A 346 12.01 18.10 -7.12
CA GLN A 346 12.61 16.94 -6.47
C GLN A 346 11.53 16.27 -5.60
N GLY A 347 11.04 15.11 -6.04
CA GLY A 347 10.02 14.34 -5.30
C GLY A 347 10.55 13.80 -3.98
N ILE A 348 9.63 13.47 -3.07
CA ILE A 348 9.94 12.79 -1.80
C ILE A 348 10.64 11.45 -2.06
N ASP A 349 11.63 11.11 -1.27
CA ASP A 349 12.35 9.84 -1.37
C ASP A 349 11.49 8.68 -0.84
N ILE A 350 10.64 8.13 -1.72
CA ILE A 350 9.77 6.98 -1.43
C ILE A 350 10.60 5.74 -1.06
N ASN A 351 11.77 5.56 -1.69
CA ASN A 351 12.64 4.41 -1.40
C ASN A 351 13.24 4.51 0.01
N ALA A 352 13.53 5.71 0.47
CA ALA A 352 14.00 5.93 1.84
C ALA A 352 12.92 5.59 2.88
N ILE A 353 11.64 5.90 2.61
CA ILE A 353 10.51 5.47 3.47
C ILE A 353 10.40 3.94 3.46
N ALA A 354 10.44 3.32 2.27
CA ALA A 354 10.38 1.86 2.14
C ALA A 354 11.54 1.17 2.89
N ALA A 355 12.76 1.71 2.79
CA ALA A 355 13.92 1.23 3.55
C ALA A 355 13.73 1.38 5.08
N GLY A 356 13.10 2.47 5.52
CA GLY A 356 12.72 2.68 6.92
C GLY A 356 11.78 1.57 7.43
N LEU A 357 10.71 1.28 6.68
CA LEU A 357 9.77 0.19 7.01
C LEU A 357 10.46 -1.18 7.04
N GLN A 358 11.38 -1.46 6.11
CA GLN A 358 12.15 -2.71 6.11
C GLN A 358 13.07 -2.81 7.33
N ARG A 359 13.67 -1.71 7.81
CA ARG A 359 14.50 -1.67 9.02
C ARG A 359 13.67 -1.93 10.28
N ILE A 360 12.46 -1.33 10.39
CA ILE A 360 11.53 -1.62 11.49
C ILE A 360 11.13 -3.10 11.45
N SER A 361 10.83 -3.62 10.26
CA SER A 361 10.50 -5.02 10.04
C SER A 361 11.61 -5.97 10.52
N GLN A 362 12.87 -5.65 10.20
CA GLN A 362 14.02 -6.43 10.65
C GLN A 362 14.18 -6.33 12.18
N LEU A 363 14.06 -5.13 12.76
CA LEU A 363 14.13 -4.92 14.21
C LEU A 363 13.07 -5.74 14.95
N ALA A 364 11.82 -5.70 14.48
CA ALA A 364 10.72 -6.44 15.06
C ALA A 364 10.87 -7.97 14.94
N THR A 365 11.49 -8.44 13.86
CA THR A 365 11.78 -9.85 13.64
C THR A 365 12.96 -10.33 14.49
N ASP A 366 14.00 -9.52 14.59
CA ASP A 366 15.20 -9.83 15.39
C ASP A 366 14.93 -9.85 16.91
N PHE A 367 13.97 -9.03 17.37
CA PHE A 367 13.63 -8.86 18.79
C PHE A 367 12.13 -9.07 19.06
N PRO A 368 11.69 -10.32 19.25
CA PRO A 368 10.29 -10.62 19.56
C PRO A 368 9.76 -9.98 20.85
N GLN A 369 10.65 -9.54 21.74
CA GLN A 369 10.32 -8.85 22.99
C GLN A 369 9.80 -7.44 22.77
N ILE A 370 10.05 -6.84 21.60
CA ILE A 370 9.50 -5.53 21.24
C ILE A 370 8.04 -5.74 20.82
N ILE A 371 7.13 -5.13 21.56
CA ILE A 371 5.68 -5.24 21.34
C ILE A 371 5.20 -4.11 20.46
N GLU A 372 5.76 -2.91 20.66
CA GLU A 372 5.34 -1.70 19.96
C GLU A 372 6.53 -0.83 19.63
N ILE A 373 6.47 -0.19 18.47
CA ILE A 373 7.38 0.85 18.01
C ILE A 373 6.52 1.93 17.36
N ASP A 374 6.67 3.18 17.78
CA ASP A 374 6.06 4.34 17.14
C ASP A 374 7.15 5.37 16.81
N ILE A 375 7.32 5.66 15.52
CA ILE A 375 8.21 6.71 15.01
C ILE A 375 7.33 7.83 14.49
N ASN A 376 7.27 8.93 15.23
CA ASN A 376 6.37 10.04 14.94
C ASN A 376 6.94 11.40 15.41
N PRO A 377 7.50 12.20 14.47
CA PRO A 377 7.58 11.95 13.04
C PRO A 377 8.90 11.33 12.57
N PHE A 378 8.84 10.64 11.43
CA PHE A 378 9.97 10.38 10.55
C PHE A 378 9.98 11.44 9.45
N ILE A 379 10.99 12.28 9.39
CA ILE A 379 11.06 13.43 8.49
C ILE A 379 11.83 13.04 7.23
N VAL A 380 11.16 13.12 6.09
CA VAL A 380 11.69 12.74 4.78
C VAL A 380 11.85 13.97 3.91
N GLY A 381 13.05 14.17 3.41
CA GLY A 381 13.37 15.25 2.47
C GLY A 381 13.26 14.81 1.01
N ASP A 382 13.83 15.63 0.14
CA ASP A 382 13.94 15.34 -1.29
C ASP A 382 14.87 14.14 -1.54
N VAL A 383 14.76 13.54 -2.73
CA VAL A 383 15.60 12.41 -3.16
C VAL A 383 17.09 12.72 -2.95
N GLY A 384 17.78 11.82 -2.24
CA GLY A 384 19.19 11.97 -1.87
C GLY A 384 19.42 12.65 -0.53
N THR A 385 18.36 13.11 0.17
CA THR A 385 18.45 13.59 1.54
C THR A 385 18.16 12.46 2.50
N GLU A 386 19.07 12.19 3.43
CA GLU A 386 18.89 11.12 4.42
C GLU A 386 17.77 11.48 5.40
N PRO A 387 16.70 10.64 5.49
CA PRO A 387 15.59 10.92 6.40
C PRO A 387 16.01 10.80 7.87
N VAL A 388 15.32 11.52 8.75
CA VAL A 388 15.67 11.67 10.16
C VAL A 388 14.50 11.29 11.06
N VAL A 389 14.75 10.49 12.10
CA VAL A 389 13.79 10.21 13.17
C VAL A 389 13.81 11.37 14.15
N ALA A 390 12.71 12.11 14.25
CA ALA A 390 12.61 13.21 15.21
C ALA A 390 12.12 12.75 16.59
N ASP A 391 11.18 11.81 16.63
CA ASP A 391 10.71 11.23 17.91
C ASP A 391 10.40 9.74 17.77
N VAL A 392 10.48 8.99 18.89
CA VAL A 392 10.20 7.55 18.97
C VAL A 392 9.71 7.14 20.34
N HIS A 393 8.71 6.27 20.35
CA HIS A 393 8.13 5.63 21.52
C HIS A 393 8.09 4.12 21.40
#